data_c6b4d962e62867dcf580deb3ed75e5e6
#
_entry.id   c6b4d962e62867dcf580deb3ed75e5e6
#
_cell.length_a   1.000
_cell.length_b   1.000
_cell.length_c   1.000
_cell.angle_alpha   90.00
_cell.angle_beta   90.00
_cell.angle_gamma   90.00
#
_symmetry.space_group_name_H-M   'P 1'
#
loop_
_entity.id
_entity.type
_entity.pdbx_description
1 polymer ?
#
loop_
_entity_poly.entity_id
_entity_poly.type
_entity_poly.pdbx_seq_one_letter_code
_entity_poly.pdbx_strand_id
1 'polypeptide(L)'
;MNLFDTLPRAAESDREHLFAVADFFLALSDMTRHEGIFALDRYCYDKNDLKTGPDGAPSLPQITPPETDVFYPLIRLVVDGVESETVRDIARYLLASGDEAGGTRLSLMLGAESLCAIQIGESDRILCARMSAMMGRTLGTEYQERMDKVFDSRERNRQ
;
A
#
# COMPACT_ATOMS: atom_id res chain seq x y z
N MET A 1 -1.87 19.45 10.19
CA MET A 1 -2.93 18.44 10.01
C MET A 1 -2.29 17.08 9.78
N ASN A 2 -2.62 16.15 10.63
CA ASN A 2 -2.11 14.79 10.50
C ASN A 2 -2.80 14.09 9.31
N LEU A 3 -2.07 13.21 8.60
CA LEU A 3 -2.61 12.48 7.44
C LEU A 3 -3.91 11.74 7.79
N PHE A 4 -4.14 11.45 9.07
CA PHE A 4 -5.20 10.57 9.57
C PHE A 4 -6.18 11.24 10.53
N ASP A 5 -6.25 12.56 10.57
CA ASP A 5 -7.22 13.24 11.44
C ASP A 5 -8.67 12.88 11.10
N THR A 6 -8.92 12.46 9.85
CA THR A 6 -10.21 11.91 9.42
C THR A 6 -9.98 10.79 8.40
N LEU A 7 -10.19 9.55 8.83
CA LEU A 7 -10.20 8.43 7.91
C LEU A 7 -11.55 8.38 7.19
N PRO A 8 -11.56 8.33 5.85
CA PRO A 8 -12.80 8.11 5.11
C PRO A 8 -13.32 6.72 5.41
N ARG A 9 -14.64 6.58 5.39
CA ARG A 9 -15.29 5.28 5.62
C ARG A 9 -15.38 4.51 4.32
N ALA A 10 -14.96 3.26 4.36
CA ALA A 10 -15.16 2.31 3.28
C ALA A 10 -16.61 1.80 3.29
N ALA A 11 -17.19 1.68 2.11
CA ALA A 11 -18.46 0.97 1.90
C ALA A 11 -18.19 -0.49 1.58
N GLU A 12 -19.19 -1.36 1.70
CA GLU A 12 -19.08 -2.76 1.33
C GLU A 12 -18.65 -2.93 -0.13
N SER A 13 -19.09 -2.03 -1.01
CA SER A 13 -18.71 -2.03 -2.43
C SER A 13 -17.21 -1.77 -2.66
N ASP A 14 -16.49 -1.22 -1.69
CA ASP A 14 -15.06 -0.95 -1.77
C ASP A 14 -14.20 -2.15 -1.37
N ARG A 15 -14.77 -3.16 -0.78
CA ARG A 15 -14.10 -4.31 -0.17
C ARG A 15 -13.07 -4.96 -1.07
N GLU A 16 -13.49 -5.41 -2.24
CA GLU A 16 -12.60 -6.15 -3.14
C GLU A 16 -11.41 -5.32 -3.59
N HIS A 17 -11.65 -4.05 -3.91
CA HIS A 17 -10.58 -3.16 -4.36
C HIS A 17 -9.60 -2.83 -3.23
N LEU A 18 -10.11 -2.52 -2.04
CA LEU A 18 -9.25 -2.25 -0.87
C LEU A 18 -8.40 -3.48 -0.51
N PHE A 19 -8.98 -4.66 -0.57
CA PHE A 19 -8.25 -5.91 -0.31
C PHE A 19 -7.17 -6.14 -1.36
N ALA A 20 -7.46 -5.84 -2.63
CA ALA A 20 -6.47 -5.94 -3.72
C ALA A 20 -5.32 -4.96 -3.53
N VAL A 21 -5.60 -3.72 -3.14
CA VAL A 21 -4.59 -2.71 -2.84
C VAL A 21 -3.71 -3.16 -1.66
N ALA A 22 -4.34 -3.65 -0.60
CA ALA A 22 -3.61 -4.15 0.57
C ALA A 22 -2.72 -5.35 0.22
N ASP A 23 -3.24 -6.30 -0.53
CA ASP A 23 -2.47 -7.46 -1.00
C ASP A 23 -1.26 -7.02 -1.84
N PHE A 24 -1.45 -6.05 -2.71
CA PHE A 24 -0.37 -5.49 -3.54
C PHE A 24 0.75 -4.93 -2.66
N PHE A 25 0.43 -4.09 -1.67
CA PHE A 25 1.45 -3.50 -0.81
C PHE A 25 2.10 -4.52 0.14
N LEU A 26 1.38 -5.53 0.61
CA LEU A 26 2.00 -6.62 1.35
C LEU A 26 2.98 -7.41 0.47
N ALA A 27 2.63 -7.63 -0.79
CA ALA A 27 3.52 -8.29 -1.74
C ALA A 27 4.77 -7.43 -2.03
N LEU A 28 4.61 -6.10 -2.15
CA LEU A 28 5.75 -5.18 -2.28
C LEU A 28 6.65 -5.22 -1.03
N SER A 29 6.05 -5.24 0.14
CA SER A 29 6.79 -5.34 1.41
C SER A 29 7.63 -6.62 1.45
N ASP A 30 7.03 -7.74 1.09
CA ASP A 30 7.73 -9.03 1.02
C ASP A 30 8.87 -9.00 0.00
N MET A 31 8.62 -8.49 -1.19
CA MET A 31 9.62 -8.36 -2.25
C MET A 31 10.82 -7.52 -1.78
N THR A 32 10.56 -6.34 -1.22
CA THR A 32 11.64 -5.44 -0.77
C THR A 32 12.42 -6.01 0.40
N ARG A 33 11.80 -6.82 1.23
CA ARG A 33 12.48 -7.47 2.33
C ARG A 33 13.45 -8.54 1.83
N HIS A 34 13.10 -9.28 0.80
CA HIS A 34 13.94 -10.33 0.23
C HIS A 34 14.99 -9.81 -0.74
N GLU A 35 14.65 -8.79 -1.55
CA GLU A 35 15.48 -8.29 -2.65
C GLU A 35 16.08 -6.90 -2.38
N GLY A 36 15.66 -6.23 -1.31
CA GLY A 36 16.08 -4.86 -1.00
C GLY A 36 15.13 -3.82 -1.58
N ILE A 37 15.25 -2.58 -1.09
CA ILE A 37 14.37 -1.47 -1.47
C ILE A 37 14.48 -1.11 -2.96
N PHE A 38 15.66 -1.32 -3.56
CA PHE A 38 15.87 -1.06 -5.00
C PHE A 38 15.04 -1.97 -5.91
N ALA A 39 14.47 -3.06 -5.39
CA ALA A 39 13.54 -3.86 -6.16
C ALA A 39 12.35 -3.05 -6.69
N LEU A 40 12.00 -1.95 -6.00
CA LEU A 40 10.94 -1.02 -6.44
C LEU A 40 11.31 -0.24 -7.69
N ASP A 41 12.58 -0.19 -8.08
CA ASP A 41 13.01 0.47 -9.32
C ASP A 41 12.31 -0.08 -10.56
N ARG A 42 11.88 -1.33 -10.53
CA ARG A 42 11.12 -1.98 -11.61
C ARG A 42 9.86 -1.20 -12.01
N TYR A 43 9.29 -0.42 -11.07
CA TYR A 43 8.07 0.36 -11.30
C TYR A 43 8.32 1.80 -11.75
N CYS A 44 9.59 2.19 -11.98
CA CYS A 44 9.95 3.59 -12.21
C CYS A 44 10.07 3.97 -13.68
N TYR A 45 9.85 3.03 -14.62
CA TYR A 45 10.06 3.24 -16.04
C TYR A 45 8.79 3.61 -16.82
N ASP A 46 7.63 3.10 -16.37
CA ASP A 46 6.35 3.35 -17.00
C ASP A 46 5.25 3.32 -15.92
N LYS A 47 4.30 4.23 -16.01
CA LYS A 47 3.14 4.26 -15.09
C LYS A 47 2.33 2.96 -15.13
N ASN A 48 2.34 2.27 -16.27
CA ASN A 48 1.64 0.98 -16.43
C ASN A 48 2.34 -0.18 -15.73
N ASP A 49 3.56 -0.01 -15.28
CA ASP A 49 4.31 -1.07 -14.58
C ASP A 49 3.59 -1.51 -13.29
N LEU A 50 2.91 -0.60 -12.60
CA LEU A 50 2.10 -0.94 -11.42
C LEU A 50 0.97 -1.89 -11.77
N LYS A 51 0.39 -1.74 -12.95
CA LYS A 51 -0.72 -2.56 -13.44
C LYS A 51 -0.24 -3.92 -13.93
N THR A 52 0.91 -3.97 -14.58
CA THR A 52 1.38 -5.17 -15.31
C THR A 52 2.34 -6.04 -14.51
N GLY A 53 3.00 -5.50 -13.49
CA GLY A 53 3.99 -6.23 -12.69
C GLY A 53 5.24 -6.60 -13.50
N PRO A 54 6.17 -5.64 -13.68
CA PRO A 54 7.35 -5.88 -14.51
C PRO A 54 8.22 -7.01 -13.95
N ASP A 55 8.73 -7.86 -14.83
CA ASP A 55 9.65 -8.97 -14.49
C ASP A 55 9.10 -9.91 -13.40
N GLY A 56 7.79 -10.12 -13.40
CA GLY A 56 7.13 -11.00 -12.41
C GLY A 56 6.94 -10.36 -11.04
N ALA A 57 7.18 -9.06 -10.91
CA ALA A 57 6.93 -8.32 -9.67
C ALA A 57 5.42 -8.21 -9.38
N PRO A 58 5.02 -7.91 -8.14
CA PRO A 58 3.62 -7.74 -7.82
C PRO A 58 2.91 -6.72 -8.72
N SER A 59 1.65 -6.95 -8.99
CA SER A 59 0.84 -6.08 -9.85
C SER A 59 -0.48 -5.71 -9.19
N LEU A 60 -1.05 -4.58 -9.64
CA LEU A 60 -2.39 -4.15 -9.26
C LEU A 60 -3.19 -3.90 -10.55
N PRO A 61 -3.74 -4.98 -11.17
CA PRO A 61 -4.37 -4.88 -12.50
C PRO A 61 -5.55 -3.90 -12.57
N GLN A 62 -6.27 -3.71 -11.46
CA GLN A 62 -7.39 -2.78 -11.37
C GLN A 62 -7.00 -1.40 -10.80
N ILE A 63 -5.74 -1.02 -10.91
CA ILE A 63 -5.29 0.29 -10.45
C ILE A 63 -6.05 1.41 -11.17
N THR A 64 -6.53 2.39 -10.39
CA THR A 64 -7.28 3.53 -10.91
C THR A 64 -6.32 4.70 -11.25
N PRO A 65 -6.74 5.64 -12.12
CA PRO A 65 -5.93 6.82 -12.41
C PRO A 65 -5.48 7.60 -11.16
N PRO A 66 -6.34 7.91 -10.16
CA PRO A 66 -5.89 8.57 -8.94
C PRO A 66 -4.82 7.78 -8.20
N GLU A 67 -4.94 6.45 -8.13
CA GLU A 67 -3.95 5.59 -7.49
C GLU A 67 -2.61 5.65 -8.21
N THR A 68 -2.64 5.58 -9.53
CA THR A 68 -1.41 5.73 -10.34
C THR A 68 -0.74 7.06 -10.07
N ASP A 69 -1.53 8.16 -10.05
CA ASP A 69 -1.01 9.51 -9.83
C ASP A 69 -0.40 9.72 -8.44
N VAL A 70 -0.80 8.93 -7.46
CA VAL A 70 -0.26 8.99 -6.09
C VAL A 70 0.86 7.96 -5.89
N PHE A 71 0.63 6.71 -6.26
CA PHE A 71 1.58 5.62 -5.97
C PHE A 71 2.86 5.71 -6.80
N TYR A 72 2.75 6.04 -8.07
CA TYR A 72 3.91 6.08 -8.96
C TYR A 72 4.95 7.12 -8.51
N PRO A 73 4.60 8.40 -8.28
CA PRO A 73 5.60 9.36 -7.80
C PRO A 73 6.15 9.02 -6.41
N LEU A 74 5.35 8.46 -5.51
CA LEU A 74 5.83 8.07 -4.19
C LEU A 74 6.84 6.93 -4.25
N ILE A 75 6.60 5.93 -5.09
CA ILE A 75 7.55 4.84 -5.31
C ILE A 75 8.89 5.39 -5.83
N ARG A 76 8.85 6.32 -6.77
CA ARG A 76 10.06 6.95 -7.30
C ARG A 76 10.85 7.68 -6.21
N LEU A 77 10.18 8.39 -5.33
CA LEU A 77 10.84 9.09 -4.21
C LEU A 77 11.53 8.10 -3.27
N VAL A 78 10.88 6.98 -2.98
CA VAL A 78 11.46 5.93 -2.13
C VAL A 78 12.70 5.33 -2.78
N VAL A 79 12.64 5.02 -4.07
CA VAL A 79 13.79 4.49 -4.83
C VAL A 79 14.94 5.49 -4.88
N ASP A 80 14.63 6.77 -5.01
CA ASP A 80 15.63 7.86 -5.05
C ASP A 80 16.27 8.14 -3.67
N GLY A 81 15.82 7.45 -2.62
CA GLY A 81 16.38 7.59 -1.28
C GLY A 81 15.93 8.85 -0.53
N VAL A 82 14.80 9.42 -0.91
CA VAL A 82 14.23 10.58 -0.22
C VAL A 82 13.81 10.16 1.19
N GLU A 83 14.09 11.00 2.18
CA GLU A 83 13.76 10.70 3.58
C GLU A 83 12.27 10.46 3.80
N SER A 84 11.95 9.54 4.72
CA SER A 84 10.58 9.12 4.97
C SER A 84 9.64 10.27 5.36
N GLU A 85 10.11 11.26 6.11
CA GLU A 85 9.32 12.43 6.46
C GLU A 85 8.95 13.26 5.24
N THR A 86 9.91 13.44 4.31
CA THR A 86 9.66 14.17 3.07
C THR A 86 8.71 13.41 2.15
N VAL A 87 8.86 12.09 2.05
CA VAL A 87 7.92 11.25 1.31
C VAL A 87 6.50 11.40 1.89
N ARG A 88 6.39 11.38 3.21
CA ARG A 88 5.11 11.56 3.90
C ARG A 88 4.48 12.94 3.64
N ASP A 89 5.30 14.00 3.64
CA ASP A 89 4.82 15.35 3.34
C ASP A 89 4.30 15.45 1.90
N ILE A 90 5.04 14.88 0.94
CA ILE A 90 4.62 14.88 -0.46
C ILE A 90 3.33 14.06 -0.62
N ALA A 91 3.21 12.93 0.08
CA ALA A 91 1.97 12.14 0.08
C ALA A 91 0.78 12.98 0.57
N ARG A 92 0.96 13.75 1.66
CA ARG A 92 -0.09 14.65 2.16
C ARG A 92 -0.51 15.67 1.10
N TYR A 93 0.44 16.27 0.38
CA TYR A 93 0.15 17.25 -0.66
C TYR A 93 -0.61 16.60 -1.83
N LEU A 94 -0.19 15.43 -2.27
CA LEU A 94 -0.87 14.69 -3.32
C LEU A 94 -2.31 14.34 -2.95
N LEU A 95 -2.53 13.93 -1.69
CA LEU A 95 -3.88 13.63 -1.19
C LEU A 95 -4.72 14.88 -1.03
N ALA A 96 -4.13 15.96 -0.52
CA ALA A 96 -4.86 17.22 -0.29
C ALA A 96 -5.24 17.94 -1.58
N SER A 97 -4.47 17.75 -2.66
CA SER A 97 -4.75 18.37 -3.96
C SER A 97 -5.86 17.68 -4.73
N GLY A 98 -6.27 16.48 -4.33
CA GLY A 98 -7.36 15.74 -4.95
C GLY A 98 -8.67 15.94 -4.21
N ASP A 99 -9.77 15.57 -4.87
CA ASP A 99 -11.12 15.65 -4.33
C ASP A 99 -11.76 14.28 -4.10
N GLU A 100 -10.95 13.21 -4.14
CA GLU A 100 -11.43 11.85 -3.89
C GLU A 100 -12.00 11.71 -2.46
N ALA A 101 -13.02 10.88 -2.34
CA ALA A 101 -13.69 10.60 -1.07
C ALA A 101 -13.94 9.10 -0.90
N GLY A 102 -14.41 8.71 0.27
CA GLY A 102 -14.79 7.32 0.55
C GLY A 102 -13.68 6.32 0.31
N GLY A 103 -14.02 5.18 -0.29
CA GLY A 103 -13.06 4.09 -0.55
C GLY A 103 -11.91 4.47 -1.46
N THR A 104 -12.16 5.34 -2.44
CA THR A 104 -11.11 5.84 -3.34
C THR A 104 -10.04 6.60 -2.55
N ARG A 105 -10.45 7.53 -1.70
CA ARG A 105 -9.51 8.27 -0.85
C ARG A 105 -8.81 7.35 0.12
N LEU A 106 -9.53 6.41 0.70
CA LEU A 106 -8.96 5.44 1.64
C LEU A 106 -7.88 4.58 0.98
N SER A 107 -8.09 4.13 -0.27
CA SER A 107 -7.09 3.35 -0.99
C SER A 107 -5.79 4.15 -1.21
N LEU A 108 -5.91 5.45 -1.53
CA LEU A 108 -4.76 6.34 -1.70
C LEU A 108 -3.98 6.50 -0.39
N MET A 109 -4.69 6.71 0.72
CA MET A 109 -4.08 6.83 2.05
C MET A 109 -3.39 5.52 2.45
N LEU A 110 -4.04 4.40 2.16
CA LEU A 110 -3.54 3.06 2.45
C LEU A 110 -2.20 2.82 1.74
N GLY A 111 -2.14 3.12 0.45
CA GLY A 111 -0.92 2.98 -0.34
C GLY A 111 0.19 3.92 0.11
N ALA A 112 -0.13 5.17 0.41
CA ALA A 112 0.84 6.16 0.90
C ALA A 112 1.46 5.71 2.23
N GLU A 113 0.63 5.27 3.17
CA GLU A 113 1.10 4.76 4.46
C GLU A 113 1.94 3.50 4.30
N SER A 114 1.51 2.60 3.42
CA SER A 114 2.24 1.37 3.13
C SER A 114 3.65 1.64 2.58
N LEU A 115 3.79 2.58 1.66
CA LEU A 115 5.09 2.94 1.10
C LEU A 115 6.02 3.53 2.15
N CYS A 116 5.51 4.35 3.05
CA CYS A 116 6.29 4.86 4.18
C CYS A 116 6.74 3.73 5.11
N ALA A 117 5.86 2.77 5.38
CA ALA A 117 6.18 1.61 6.22
C ALA A 117 7.22 0.71 5.56
N ILE A 118 7.09 0.46 4.26
CA ILE A 118 8.04 -0.33 3.48
C ILE A 118 9.43 0.33 3.52
N GLN A 119 9.48 1.65 3.35
CA GLN A 119 10.73 2.41 3.34
C GLN A 119 11.51 2.25 4.64
N ILE A 120 10.84 2.23 5.78
CA ILE A 120 11.48 2.08 7.09
C ILE A 120 11.68 0.61 7.50
N GLY A 121 11.30 -0.34 6.65
CA GLY A 121 11.51 -1.76 6.91
C GLY A 121 10.55 -2.38 7.93
N GLU A 122 9.36 -1.84 8.08
CA GLU A 122 8.36 -2.37 8.99
C GLU A 122 7.93 -3.79 8.59
N SER A 123 7.65 -4.65 9.57
CA SER A 123 7.29 -6.04 9.28
C SER A 123 5.93 -6.15 8.59
N ASP A 124 5.73 -7.25 7.84
CA ASP A 124 4.47 -7.52 7.15
C ASP A 124 3.29 -7.58 8.10
N ARG A 125 3.48 -8.15 9.29
CA ARG A 125 2.41 -8.25 10.30
C ARG A 125 1.98 -6.88 10.79
N ILE A 126 2.92 -5.97 11.02
CA ILE A 126 2.60 -4.60 11.46
C ILE A 126 1.96 -3.82 10.32
N LEU A 127 2.48 -3.94 9.09
CA LEU A 127 1.87 -3.30 7.94
C LEU A 127 0.43 -3.78 7.73
N CYS A 128 0.19 -5.08 7.83
CA CYS A 128 -1.15 -5.66 7.75
C CYS A 128 -2.07 -5.08 8.82
N ALA A 129 -1.60 -4.96 10.06
CA ALA A 129 -2.38 -4.38 11.16
C ALA A 129 -2.72 -2.91 10.91
N ARG A 130 -1.79 -2.13 10.35
CA ARG A 130 -2.05 -0.73 9.97
C ARG A 130 -3.15 -0.64 8.92
N MET A 131 -3.03 -1.41 7.85
CA MET A 131 -3.99 -1.39 6.75
C MET A 131 -5.38 -1.85 7.21
N SER A 132 -5.42 -2.91 8.01
CA SER A 132 -6.67 -3.43 8.57
C SER A 132 -7.36 -2.38 9.45
N ALA A 133 -6.61 -1.69 10.31
CA ALA A 133 -7.15 -0.62 11.15
C ALA A 133 -7.71 0.52 10.30
N MET A 134 -7.05 0.90 9.21
CA MET A 134 -7.50 1.96 8.31
C MET A 134 -8.79 1.59 7.58
N MET A 135 -9.00 0.32 7.25
CA MET A 135 -10.22 -0.15 6.57
C MET A 135 -11.48 -0.07 7.45
N GLY A 136 -11.31 0.10 8.76
CA GLY A 136 -12.41 0.14 9.70
C GLY A 136 -12.71 -1.21 10.33
N ARG A 137 -13.59 -1.21 11.32
CA ARG A 137 -13.81 -2.39 12.17
C ARG A 137 -14.41 -3.59 11.44
N THR A 138 -15.22 -3.37 10.40
CA THR A 138 -15.87 -4.44 9.65
C THR A 138 -14.93 -5.05 8.61
N LEU A 139 -14.51 -4.24 7.63
CA LEU A 139 -13.62 -4.71 6.57
C LEU A 139 -12.23 -5.05 7.10
N GLY A 140 -11.72 -4.25 8.01
CA GLY A 140 -10.39 -4.46 8.58
C GLY A 140 -10.31 -5.74 9.39
N THR A 141 -11.34 -6.06 10.18
CA THR A 141 -11.38 -7.32 10.93
C THR A 141 -11.38 -8.51 9.98
N GLU A 142 -12.18 -8.47 8.93
CA GLU A 142 -12.21 -9.52 7.91
C GLU A 142 -10.85 -9.69 7.23
N TYR A 143 -10.23 -8.59 6.83
CA TYR A 143 -8.91 -8.63 6.19
C TYR A 143 -7.86 -9.21 7.14
N GLN A 144 -7.84 -8.76 8.40
CA GLN A 144 -6.90 -9.24 9.41
C GLN A 144 -7.06 -10.73 9.65
N GLU A 145 -8.29 -11.24 9.79
CA GLU A 145 -8.56 -12.66 9.97
C GLU A 145 -8.05 -13.49 8.79
N ARG A 146 -8.28 -13.01 7.56
CA ARG A 146 -7.77 -13.66 6.36
C ARG A 146 -6.24 -13.72 6.35
N MET A 147 -5.59 -12.62 6.70
CA MET A 147 -4.13 -12.56 6.68
C MET A 147 -3.49 -13.31 7.84
N ASP A 148 -4.14 -13.39 8.99
CA ASP A 148 -3.65 -14.20 10.11
C ASP A 148 -3.51 -15.66 9.70
N LYS A 149 -4.45 -16.18 8.92
CA LYS A 149 -4.36 -17.54 8.38
C LYS A 149 -3.17 -17.70 7.44
N VAL A 150 -2.90 -16.69 6.60
CA VAL A 150 -1.75 -16.70 5.68
C VAL A 150 -0.44 -16.69 6.46
N PHE A 151 -0.31 -15.82 7.46
CA PHE A 151 0.89 -15.72 8.29
C PHE A 151 1.13 -17.00 9.09
N ASP A 152 0.10 -17.56 9.69
CA ASP A 152 0.20 -18.81 10.45
C ASP A 152 0.60 -19.98 9.56
N SER A 153 0.08 -20.05 8.34
CA SER A 153 0.45 -21.06 7.35
C SER A 153 1.94 -20.93 6.97
N ARG A 154 2.44 -19.71 6.79
CA ARG A 154 3.86 -19.45 6.50
C ARG A 154 4.77 -19.91 7.63
N GLU A 155 4.39 -19.66 8.88
CA GLU A 155 5.14 -20.09 10.05
C GLU A 155 5.20 -21.62 10.15
N ARG A 156 4.08 -22.30 9.92
CA ARG A 156 4.03 -23.77 9.91
C ARG A 156 4.95 -24.37 8.85
N ASN A 157 5.05 -23.73 7.68
CA ASN A 157 5.90 -24.19 6.60
C ASN A 157 7.39 -23.98 6.83
N ARG A 158 7.77 -23.14 7.82
CA ARG A 158 9.16 -22.89 8.20
C ARG A 158 9.69 -23.86 9.26
N GLN A 159 8.81 -24.65 9.86
CA GLN A 159 9.20 -25.66 10.85
C GLN A 159 9.55 -27.02 10.15
#